data_7587967ff0ff2512ade90cc756914c2b
#
_entry.id   7587967ff0ff2512ade90cc756914c2b
#
_cell.length_a   1.000
_cell.length_b   1.000
_cell.length_c   1.000
_cell.angle_alpha   90.00
_cell.angle_beta   90.00
_cell.angle_gamma   90.00
#
_symmetry.space_group_name_H-M   'P 1'
#
loop_
_entity.id
_entity.type
_entity.pdbx_description
1 polymer ?
#
loop_
_entity_poly.entity_id
_entity_poly.type
_entity_poly.pdbx_seq_one_letter_code
_entity_poly.pdbx_strand_id
1 'polypeptide(L)'
;MVTQLLGAGEYDLQIVAYWYKPYLMKKQGAPVDSVAMEPAIVATHPISVVHRAPHPNAARLFIDFVLSEEGQKIFIQRGRESARTGLKPEGYPRHLKLAPSRMQLAEKLAEYTRRYESLFVK
;
A
#
# COMPACT_ATOMS: atom_id res chain seq x y z
N MET A 1 -12.03 2.83 7.02
CA MET A 1 -12.99 3.88 7.43
C MET A 1 -13.14 4.94 6.35
N VAL A 2 -12.15 5.79 6.02
CA VAL A 2 -12.32 6.89 5.02
C VAL A 2 -12.78 6.39 3.64
N THR A 3 -12.15 5.35 3.08
CA THR A 3 -12.55 4.79 1.78
C THR A 3 -13.98 4.22 1.77
N GLN A 4 -14.48 3.74 2.90
CA GLN A 4 -15.87 3.28 3.03
C GLN A 4 -16.86 4.46 2.99
N LEU A 5 -16.52 5.57 3.63
CA LEU A 5 -17.32 6.80 3.58
C LEU A 5 -17.35 7.39 2.17
N LEU A 6 -16.22 7.35 1.44
CA LEU A 6 -16.18 7.68 0.02
C LEU A 6 -17.15 6.81 -0.79
N GLY A 7 -17.12 5.48 -0.57
CA GLY A 7 -18.02 4.55 -1.25
C GLY A 7 -19.51 4.73 -0.89
N ALA A 8 -19.81 5.31 0.28
CA ALA A 8 -21.15 5.66 0.71
C ALA A 8 -21.60 7.05 0.20
N GLY A 9 -20.73 7.80 -0.48
CA GLY A 9 -21.05 9.13 -1.00
C GLY A 9 -20.94 10.26 0.03
N GLU A 10 -20.33 9.99 1.19
CA GLU A 10 -20.10 11.03 2.22
C GLU A 10 -18.97 12.00 1.84
N TYR A 11 -18.09 11.58 0.92
CA TYR A 11 -17.00 12.37 0.37
C TYR A 11 -16.88 12.15 -1.14
N ASP A 12 -16.53 13.19 -1.87
CA ASP A 12 -16.31 13.12 -3.31
C ASP A 12 -14.90 12.64 -3.67
N LEU A 13 -13.92 12.85 -2.78
CA LEU A 13 -12.52 12.59 -3.04
C LEU A 13 -11.78 12.14 -1.77
N GLN A 14 -10.93 11.13 -1.93
CA GLN A 14 -9.93 10.74 -0.94
C GLN A 14 -8.53 10.92 -1.52
N ILE A 15 -7.74 11.79 -0.91
CA ILE A 15 -6.31 11.92 -1.20
C ILE A 15 -5.55 10.87 -0.38
N VAL A 16 -4.58 10.21 -0.99
CA VAL A 16 -3.74 9.19 -0.35
C VAL A 16 -4.54 7.97 0.12
N ALA A 17 -4.73 7.04 -0.80
CA ALA A 17 -5.29 5.72 -0.49
C ALA A 17 -4.31 4.62 -0.91
N TYR A 18 -4.29 3.52 -0.18
CA TYR A 18 -3.65 2.31 -0.68
C TYR A 18 -4.46 1.76 -1.85
N TRP A 19 -3.81 1.47 -2.96
CA TRP A 19 -4.44 0.97 -4.19
C TRP A 19 -5.46 -0.16 -3.96
N TYR A 20 -5.13 -1.13 -3.10
CA TYR A 20 -5.98 -2.29 -2.88
C TYR A 20 -7.36 -1.98 -2.29
N LYS A 21 -7.51 -0.88 -1.55
CA LYS A 21 -8.79 -0.54 -0.89
C LYS A 21 -9.88 -0.19 -1.90
N PRO A 22 -9.72 0.86 -2.74
CA PRO A 22 -10.72 1.17 -3.77
C PRO A 22 -10.87 0.03 -4.79
N TYR A 23 -9.79 -0.70 -5.12
CA TYR A 23 -9.84 -1.86 -5.99
C TYR A 23 -10.81 -2.94 -5.48
N LEU A 24 -10.71 -3.35 -4.22
CA LEU A 24 -11.61 -4.34 -3.63
C LEU A 24 -13.06 -3.84 -3.56
N MET A 25 -13.26 -2.58 -3.20
CA MET A 25 -14.59 -1.97 -3.13
C MET A 25 -15.25 -1.90 -4.53
N LYS A 26 -14.49 -1.53 -5.56
CA LYS A 26 -14.96 -1.53 -6.95
C LYS A 26 -15.34 -2.93 -7.41
N LYS A 27 -14.55 -3.96 -7.04
CA LYS A 27 -14.90 -5.38 -7.30
C LYS A 27 -16.19 -5.83 -6.60
N GLN A 28 -16.55 -5.20 -5.50
CA GLN A 28 -17.80 -5.44 -4.76
C GLN A 28 -18.97 -4.58 -5.25
N GLY A 29 -18.77 -3.81 -6.33
CA GLY A 29 -19.81 -2.98 -6.94
C GLY A 29 -19.95 -1.58 -6.35
N ALA A 30 -19.05 -1.15 -5.45
CA ALA A 30 -19.07 0.22 -4.96
C ALA A 30 -18.73 1.23 -6.06
N PRO A 31 -19.39 2.40 -6.12
CA PRO A 31 -19.18 3.42 -7.14
C PRO A 31 -17.92 4.25 -6.87
N VAL A 32 -16.78 3.58 -6.77
CA VAL A 32 -15.47 4.19 -6.51
C VAL A 32 -14.49 3.83 -7.62
N ASP A 33 -13.59 4.75 -7.90
CA ASP A 33 -12.44 4.49 -8.76
C ASP A 33 -11.19 5.11 -8.17
N SER A 34 -10.03 4.79 -8.75
CA SER A 34 -8.75 5.32 -8.29
C SER A 34 -7.92 5.81 -9.46
N VAL A 35 -7.33 6.98 -9.29
CA VAL A 35 -6.37 7.55 -10.23
C VAL A 35 -5.00 7.54 -9.58
N ALA A 36 -4.03 6.92 -10.24
CA ALA A 36 -2.65 6.97 -9.81
C ALA A 36 -2.00 8.25 -10.33
N MET A 37 -1.53 9.10 -9.43
CA MET A 37 -0.73 10.27 -9.76
C MET A 37 0.74 9.87 -9.87
N GLU A 38 1.44 10.40 -10.87
CA GLU A 38 2.88 10.15 -11.04
C GLU A 38 3.75 11.29 -10.48
N PRO A 39 4.83 10.97 -9.79
CA PRO A 39 5.25 9.63 -9.39
C PRO A 39 4.41 9.08 -8.23
N ALA A 40 4.01 7.80 -8.33
CA ALA A 40 3.30 7.15 -7.24
C ALA A 40 4.26 6.77 -6.11
N ILE A 41 3.91 7.14 -4.89
CA ILE A 41 4.73 6.83 -3.71
C ILE A 41 4.52 5.37 -3.33
N VAL A 42 5.61 4.62 -3.25
CA VAL A 42 5.60 3.22 -2.81
C VAL A 42 6.16 3.11 -1.40
N ALA A 43 5.35 2.59 -0.49
CA ALA A 43 5.79 2.20 0.84
C ALA A 43 6.12 0.70 0.87
N THR A 44 7.36 0.36 1.16
CA THR A 44 7.79 -1.02 1.35
C THR A 44 7.50 -1.49 2.77
N HIS A 45 6.96 -2.70 2.89
CA HIS A 45 6.69 -3.34 4.17
C HIS A 45 7.67 -4.50 4.37
N PRO A 46 8.73 -4.34 5.17
CA PRO A 46 9.70 -5.40 5.39
C PRO A 46 9.10 -6.52 6.26
N ILE A 47 9.55 -7.74 6.01
CA ILE A 47 9.35 -8.89 6.89
C ILE A 47 10.71 -9.36 7.39
N SER A 48 10.85 -9.64 8.69
CA SER A 48 12.13 -10.04 9.28
C SER A 48 11.92 -11.00 10.46
N VAL A 49 12.96 -11.78 10.74
CA VAL A 49 13.02 -12.60 11.96
C VAL A 49 13.50 -11.71 13.10
N VAL A 50 12.76 -11.69 14.20
CA VAL A 50 13.16 -10.92 15.39
C VAL A 50 14.40 -11.53 16.05
N HIS A 51 15.20 -10.68 16.67
CA HIS A 51 16.35 -11.15 17.46
C HIS A 51 15.87 -12.07 18.59
N ARG A 52 16.55 -13.22 18.78
CA ARG A 52 16.17 -14.24 19.76
C ARG A 52 14.76 -14.81 19.57
N ALA A 53 14.29 -14.94 18.32
CA ALA A 53 13.04 -15.63 18.04
C ALA A 53 13.02 -17.02 18.69
N PRO A 54 11.94 -17.43 19.36
CA PRO A 54 11.86 -18.76 20.00
C PRO A 54 11.90 -19.90 18.97
N HIS A 55 11.41 -19.64 17.75
CA HIS A 55 11.37 -20.62 16.64
C HIS A 55 11.93 -20.00 15.35
N PRO A 56 13.25 -19.75 15.26
CA PRO A 56 13.83 -18.99 14.14
C PRO A 56 13.71 -19.72 12.79
N ASN A 57 13.78 -21.06 12.79
CA ASN A 57 13.66 -21.84 11.56
C ASN A 57 12.21 -21.82 11.02
N ALA A 58 11.22 -21.90 11.88
CA ALA A 58 9.82 -21.74 11.48
C ALA A 58 9.53 -20.32 10.94
N ALA A 59 10.11 -19.31 11.57
CA ALA A 59 10.00 -17.92 11.07
C ALA A 59 10.64 -17.76 9.69
N ARG A 60 11.81 -18.36 9.44
CA ARG A 60 12.45 -18.35 8.12
C ARG A 60 11.60 -19.06 7.08
N LEU A 61 11.11 -20.26 7.39
CA LEU A 61 10.23 -21.02 6.49
C LEU A 61 8.96 -20.20 6.13
N PHE A 62 8.39 -19.49 7.09
CA PHE A 62 7.25 -18.61 6.85
C PHE A 62 7.64 -17.44 5.91
N ILE A 63 8.80 -16.83 6.09
CA ILE A 63 9.30 -15.77 5.19
C ILE A 63 9.50 -16.32 3.78
N ASP A 64 10.10 -17.49 3.64
CA ASP A 64 10.31 -18.16 2.34
C ASP A 64 8.99 -18.43 1.65
N PHE A 65 7.98 -18.90 2.38
CA PHE A 65 6.62 -19.08 1.84
C PHE A 65 6.00 -17.74 1.42
N VAL A 66 6.05 -16.70 2.28
CA VAL A 66 5.49 -15.37 1.97
C VAL A 66 6.13 -14.79 0.71
N LEU A 67 7.44 -14.98 0.52
CA LEU A 67 8.18 -14.49 -0.65
C LEU A 67 8.12 -15.43 -1.87
N SER A 68 7.58 -16.63 -1.72
CA SER A 68 7.38 -17.55 -2.82
C SER A 68 6.35 -17.02 -3.82
N GLU A 69 6.30 -17.60 -5.02
CA GLU A 69 5.30 -17.23 -6.02
C GLU A 69 3.87 -17.51 -5.51
N GLU A 70 3.68 -18.63 -4.83
CA GLU A 70 2.41 -19.02 -4.24
C GLU A 70 1.96 -18.01 -3.18
N GLY A 71 2.82 -17.68 -2.21
CA GLY A 71 2.54 -16.68 -1.19
C GLY A 71 2.23 -15.31 -1.79
N GLN A 72 2.97 -14.88 -2.80
CA GLN A 72 2.76 -13.59 -3.46
C GLN A 72 1.46 -13.55 -4.28
N LYS A 73 1.01 -14.66 -4.86
CA LYS A 73 -0.31 -14.75 -5.52
C LYS A 73 -1.46 -14.48 -4.54
N ILE A 74 -1.33 -14.86 -3.28
CA ILE A 74 -2.34 -14.55 -2.25
C ILE A 74 -2.46 -13.03 -2.04
N PHE A 75 -1.34 -12.28 -2.02
CA PHE A 75 -1.36 -10.83 -1.93
C PHE A 75 -2.05 -10.20 -3.15
N ILE A 76 -1.75 -10.69 -4.35
CA ILE A 76 -2.35 -10.21 -5.60
C ILE A 76 -3.86 -10.40 -5.62
N GLN A 77 -4.36 -11.57 -5.19
CA GLN A 77 -5.80 -11.83 -5.08
C GLN A 77 -6.51 -10.85 -4.15
N ARG A 78 -5.78 -10.26 -3.21
CA ARG A 78 -6.26 -9.21 -2.30
C ARG A 78 -5.98 -7.80 -2.81
N GLY A 79 -5.64 -7.65 -4.09
CA GLY A 79 -5.34 -6.36 -4.72
C GLY A 79 -4.04 -5.71 -4.25
N ARG A 80 -3.20 -6.42 -3.49
CA ARG A 80 -1.91 -5.92 -3.02
C ARG A 80 -0.82 -6.16 -4.05
N GLU A 81 0.16 -5.27 -4.08
CA GLU A 81 1.33 -5.46 -4.93
C GLU A 81 2.23 -6.58 -4.42
N SER A 82 2.90 -7.23 -5.37
CA SER A 82 3.86 -8.30 -5.10
C SER A 82 5.27 -7.76 -4.94
N ALA A 83 6.05 -8.39 -4.06
CA ALA A 83 7.49 -8.19 -3.99
C ALA A 83 8.25 -8.85 -5.17
N ARG A 84 7.57 -9.72 -5.94
CA ARG A 84 8.16 -10.38 -7.11
C ARG A 84 7.87 -9.60 -8.40
N THR A 85 8.89 -9.44 -9.23
CA THR A 85 8.73 -8.85 -10.56
C THR A 85 7.80 -9.71 -11.43
N GLY A 86 6.99 -9.05 -12.28
CA GLY A 86 6.07 -9.74 -13.20
C GLY A 86 4.72 -10.11 -12.60
N LEU A 87 4.56 -10.14 -11.29
CA LEU A 87 3.30 -10.40 -10.62
C LEU A 87 2.62 -9.09 -10.19
N LYS A 88 1.47 -8.79 -10.76
CA LYS A 88 0.70 -7.58 -10.41
C LYS A 88 -0.80 -7.89 -10.34
N PRO A 89 -1.55 -7.17 -9.48
CA PRO A 89 -3.01 -7.29 -9.45
C PRO A 89 -3.62 -6.91 -10.81
N GLU A 90 -4.78 -7.47 -11.09
CA GLU A 90 -5.59 -7.09 -12.22
C GLU A 90 -5.97 -5.59 -12.13
N GLY A 91 -5.92 -4.87 -13.26
CA GLY A 91 -6.21 -3.44 -13.29
C GLY A 91 -5.11 -2.53 -12.72
N TYR A 92 -4.01 -3.10 -12.22
CA TYR A 92 -2.89 -2.27 -11.76
C TYR A 92 -2.21 -1.56 -12.95
N PRO A 93 -1.93 -0.25 -12.86
CA PRO A 93 -1.29 0.50 -13.94
C PRO A 93 0.08 -0.08 -14.29
N ARG A 94 0.27 -0.45 -15.57
CA ARG A 94 1.50 -1.16 -16.01
C ARG A 94 2.73 -0.26 -16.12
N HIS A 95 2.52 1.03 -16.37
CA HIS A 95 3.59 2.00 -16.68
C HIS A 95 3.69 3.13 -15.66
N LEU A 96 3.40 2.84 -14.41
CA LEU A 96 3.44 3.85 -13.36
C LEU A 96 4.88 4.15 -12.94
N LYS A 97 5.27 5.42 -12.96
CA LYS A 97 6.52 5.87 -12.35
C LYS A 97 6.41 5.75 -10.83
N LEU A 98 7.28 4.94 -10.25
CA LEU A 98 7.28 4.68 -8.81
C LEU A 98 8.37 5.51 -8.14
N ALA A 99 8.03 6.14 -7.01
CA ALA A 99 8.98 6.80 -6.12
C ALA A 99 8.95 6.06 -4.77
N PRO A 100 10.02 5.37 -4.38
CA PRO A 100 10.09 4.76 -3.06
C PRO A 100 10.06 5.84 -1.98
N SER A 101 9.35 5.57 -0.89
CA SER A 101 9.36 6.44 0.28
C SER A 101 10.79 6.52 0.84
N ARG A 102 11.25 7.75 1.08
CA ARG A 102 12.59 7.99 1.60
C ARG A 102 12.53 8.08 3.12
N MET A 103 13.22 7.19 3.82
CA MET A 103 13.27 7.21 5.29
C MET A 103 13.86 8.50 5.84
N GLN A 104 14.77 9.16 5.09
CA GLN A 104 15.35 10.46 5.45
C GLN A 104 14.29 11.57 5.60
N LEU A 105 13.10 11.40 5.01
CA LEU A 105 12.00 12.34 5.20
C LEU A 105 11.47 12.35 6.64
N ALA A 106 11.68 11.25 7.39
CA ALA A 106 11.31 11.18 8.80
C ALA A 106 12.07 12.21 9.67
N GLU A 107 13.30 12.56 9.29
CA GLU A 107 14.10 13.60 9.98
C GLU A 107 13.44 14.98 9.87
N LYS A 108 12.64 15.22 8.84
CA LYS A 108 11.92 16.48 8.58
C LYS A 108 10.42 16.40 8.94
N LEU A 109 10.02 15.39 9.69
CA LEU A 109 8.59 15.16 10.01
C LEU A 109 7.92 16.41 10.59
N ALA A 110 8.57 17.07 11.56
CA ALA A 110 8.03 18.28 12.20
C ALA A 110 7.85 19.47 11.22
N GLU A 111 8.73 19.59 10.23
CA GLU A 111 8.61 20.61 9.17
C GLU A 111 7.41 20.30 8.27
N TYR A 112 7.29 19.07 7.81
CA TYR A 112 6.18 18.64 6.94
C TYR A 112 4.84 18.69 7.66
N THR A 113 4.79 18.31 8.95
CA THR A 113 3.57 18.42 9.77
C THR A 113 3.09 19.86 9.85
N ARG A 114 3.96 20.81 10.20
CA ARG A 114 3.60 22.23 10.24
C ARG A 114 3.12 22.76 8.89
N ARG A 115 3.77 22.34 7.80
CA ARG A 115 3.36 22.72 6.45
C ARG A 115 1.99 22.15 6.09
N TYR A 116 1.73 20.89 6.43
CA TYR A 116 0.42 20.27 6.26
C TYR A 116 -0.67 21.01 7.04
N GLU A 117 -0.42 21.28 8.32
CA GLU A 117 -1.36 22.01 9.19
C GLU A 117 -1.68 23.40 8.63
N SER A 118 -0.66 24.13 8.13
CA SER A 118 -0.86 25.45 7.53
C SER A 118 -1.71 25.45 6.26
N LEU A 119 -1.76 24.34 5.54
CA LEU A 119 -2.51 24.22 4.29
C LEU A 119 -3.93 23.64 4.48
N PHE A 120 -4.11 22.75 5.43
CA PHE A 120 -5.31 21.91 5.53
C PHE A 120 -6.04 22.01 6.87
N VAL A 121 -5.40 22.50 7.93
CA VAL A 121 -6.02 22.67 9.24
C VAL A 121 -6.22 24.16 9.50
N LYS A 122 -7.47 24.59 9.44
CA LYS A 122 -7.89 25.96 9.77
C LYS A 122 -8.50 26.00 11.15
#